data_dc311288fc172f2252155546a305a736
#
_entry.id   dc311288fc172f2252155546a305a736
#
_cell.length_a   1.000
_cell.length_b   1.000
_cell.length_c   1.000
_cell.angle_alpha   90.00
_cell.angle_beta   90.00
_cell.angle_gamma   90.00
#
_symmetry.space_group_name_H-M   'P 1'
#
loop_
_entity.id
_entity.type
_entity.pdbx_description
1 polymer ?
#
loop_
_entity_poly.entity_id
_entity_poly.type
_entity_poly.pdbx_seq_one_letter_code
_entity_poly.pdbx_strand_id
1 'polypeptide(L)'
;PDVDFIIDIGGQDIKCFKIRNNAIDNIFLNEACSSGCGSFLQTFAAAWGYNIADFSKLGLFADRPVDLGSRCTVFMNSSVKQAQKDGASIENISAGLSISVVKNALYKVIRAANADELGKNIVVQGGTFLNDAVLRAFEQEIGRNVVCPNISGIMGAYGAALYSMERAPEKSTLISAGELKTFEHKVKAITCGKCS
;
A
#
# COMPACT_ATOMS: atom_id res chain seq x y z
N PRO A 1 14.50 13.90 11.77
CA PRO A 1 15.47 13.06 11.07
C PRO A 1 15.39 13.32 9.59
N ASP A 2 16.54 13.37 8.94
CA ASP A 2 16.61 13.56 7.49
C ASP A 2 16.05 12.31 6.82
N VAL A 3 14.98 12.46 6.06
CA VAL A 3 14.34 11.37 5.31
C VAL A 3 14.87 11.40 3.89
N ASP A 4 15.36 10.26 3.39
CA ASP A 4 15.86 10.13 2.02
C ASP A 4 14.77 9.65 1.06
N PHE A 5 13.89 8.77 1.55
CA PHE A 5 12.86 8.17 0.73
C PHE A 5 11.57 7.88 1.52
N ILE A 6 10.43 8.12 0.91
CA ILE A 6 9.12 7.77 1.45
C ILE A 6 8.43 6.82 0.49
N ILE A 7 7.89 5.72 1.01
CA ILE A 7 7.13 4.75 0.25
C ILE A 7 5.75 4.63 0.86
N ASP A 8 4.74 5.00 0.10
CA ASP A 8 3.34 4.92 0.47
C ASP A 8 2.65 3.83 -0.36
N ILE A 9 2.21 2.77 0.32
CA ILE A 9 1.44 1.69 -0.31
C ILE A 9 0.04 1.69 0.29
N GLY A 10 -0.90 2.18 -0.49
CA GLY A 10 -2.32 2.19 -0.16
C GLY A 10 -3.03 0.89 -0.51
N GLY A 11 -4.37 0.93 -0.49
CA GLY A 11 -5.20 -0.20 -0.92
C GLY A 11 -5.14 -0.46 -2.42
N GLN A 12 -4.98 0.58 -3.24
CA GLN A 12 -5.07 0.50 -4.70
C GLN A 12 -3.96 1.23 -5.44
N ASP A 13 -3.10 1.99 -4.75
CA ASP A 13 -2.03 2.75 -5.37
C ASP A 13 -0.72 2.65 -4.59
N ILE A 14 0.37 2.96 -5.27
CA ILE A 14 1.71 3.10 -4.70
C ILE A 14 2.22 4.48 -5.11
N LYS A 15 2.68 5.24 -4.13
CA LYS A 15 3.36 6.52 -4.33
C LYS A 15 4.68 6.50 -3.61
N CYS A 16 5.74 6.87 -4.29
CA CYS A 16 7.05 6.93 -3.68
C CYS A 16 7.68 8.29 -3.95
N PHE A 17 8.37 8.80 -2.95
CA PHE A 17 8.95 10.13 -2.98
C PHE A 17 10.42 10.04 -2.62
N LYS A 18 11.27 10.50 -3.54
CA LYS A 18 12.68 10.74 -3.22
C LYS A 18 12.82 12.12 -2.63
N ILE A 19 13.46 12.21 -1.48
CA ILE A 19 13.64 13.46 -0.74
C ILE A 19 15.08 13.88 -0.84
N ARG A 20 15.32 15.16 -1.11
CA ARG A 20 16.62 15.76 -1.10
C ARG A 20 16.52 17.19 -0.55
N ASN A 21 17.38 17.54 0.40
CA ASN A 21 17.37 18.86 1.06
C ASN A 21 15.97 19.24 1.61
N ASN A 22 15.30 18.29 2.28
CA ASN A 22 13.95 18.43 2.84
C ASN A 22 12.85 18.80 1.81
N ALA A 23 13.08 18.56 0.53
CA ALA A 23 12.12 18.76 -0.53
C ALA A 23 11.95 17.50 -1.37
N ILE A 24 10.80 17.36 -2.02
CA ILE A 24 10.54 16.25 -2.95
C ILE A 24 11.40 16.49 -4.21
N ASP A 25 12.37 15.60 -4.43
CA ASP A 25 13.25 15.59 -5.61
C ASP A 25 12.60 14.83 -6.78
N ASN A 26 11.94 13.71 -6.49
CA ASN A 26 11.25 12.90 -7.50
C ASN A 26 10.04 12.18 -6.92
N ILE A 27 9.06 11.90 -7.78
CA ILE A 27 7.83 11.17 -7.45
C ILE A 27 7.70 9.99 -8.40
N PHE A 28 7.46 8.81 -7.83
CA PHE A 28 7.19 7.59 -8.58
C PHE A 28 5.76 7.15 -8.29
N LEU A 29 5.00 6.90 -9.33
CA LEU A 29 3.60 6.52 -9.24
C LEU A 29 3.37 5.17 -9.93
N ASN A 30 2.51 4.34 -9.36
CA ASN A 30 1.99 3.17 -10.05
C ASN A 30 0.75 3.58 -10.84
N GLU A 31 0.92 3.97 -12.09
CA GLU A 31 -0.16 4.49 -12.93
C GLU A 31 -1.01 3.39 -13.57
N ALA A 32 -0.51 2.16 -13.62
CA ALA A 32 -1.06 1.15 -14.52
C ALA A 32 -1.87 0.04 -13.86
N CYS A 33 -1.70 -0.24 -12.57
CA CYS A 33 -2.32 -1.43 -11.98
C CYS A 33 -2.32 -1.42 -10.46
N SER A 34 -3.46 -1.72 -9.85
CA SER A 34 -3.61 -1.98 -8.41
C SER A 34 -2.93 -3.29 -7.94
N SER A 35 -2.32 -4.05 -8.85
CA SER A 35 -1.56 -5.23 -8.50
C SER A 35 -0.30 -4.86 -7.73
N GLY A 36 -0.17 -5.38 -6.53
CA GLY A 36 0.92 -5.04 -5.63
C GLY A 36 0.54 -4.01 -4.55
N CYS A 37 -0.75 -3.74 -4.38
CA CYS A 37 -1.31 -2.90 -3.32
C CYS A 37 -2.10 -3.73 -2.30
N GLY A 38 -2.59 -3.09 -1.24
CA GLY A 38 -3.27 -3.78 -0.14
C GLY A 38 -4.51 -4.58 -0.54
N SER A 39 -5.31 -4.08 -1.49
CA SER A 39 -6.52 -4.78 -1.99
C SER A 39 -6.21 -6.12 -2.67
N PHE A 40 -5.04 -6.23 -3.27
CA PHE A 40 -4.55 -7.48 -3.83
C PHE A 40 -4.38 -8.56 -2.74
N LEU A 41 -3.70 -8.25 -1.65
CA LEU A 41 -3.54 -9.15 -0.51
C LEU A 41 -4.88 -9.49 0.13
N GLN A 42 -5.77 -8.51 0.28
CA GLN A 42 -7.10 -8.70 0.84
C GLN A 42 -7.95 -9.65 0.00
N THR A 43 -7.84 -9.58 -1.33
CA THR A 43 -8.57 -10.49 -2.25
C THR A 43 -8.12 -11.94 -2.03
N PHE A 44 -6.84 -12.20 -1.90
CA PHE A 44 -6.34 -13.55 -1.62
C PHE A 44 -6.71 -14.02 -0.21
N ALA A 45 -6.58 -13.18 0.82
CA ALA A 45 -7.00 -13.51 2.17
C ALA A 45 -8.48 -13.95 2.19
N ALA A 46 -9.35 -13.15 1.58
CA ALA A 46 -10.78 -13.45 1.50
C ALA A 46 -11.08 -14.76 0.73
N ALA A 47 -10.34 -15.06 -0.34
CA ALA A 47 -10.50 -16.29 -1.10
C ALA A 47 -10.22 -17.56 -0.27
N TRP A 48 -9.43 -17.46 0.80
CA TRP A 48 -9.17 -18.55 1.77
C TRP A 48 -9.95 -18.41 3.07
N GLY A 49 -10.89 -17.46 3.16
CA GLY A 49 -11.73 -17.27 4.35
C GLY A 49 -11.02 -16.57 5.53
N TYR A 50 -9.89 -15.91 5.29
CA TYR A 50 -9.16 -15.14 6.29
C TYR A 50 -9.47 -13.65 6.19
N ASN A 51 -9.49 -12.97 7.33
CA ASN A 51 -9.31 -11.52 7.33
C ASN A 51 -7.84 -11.19 7.06
N ILE A 52 -7.56 -9.97 6.63
CA ILE A 52 -6.21 -9.57 6.21
C ILE A 52 -5.18 -9.61 7.36
N ALA A 53 -5.60 -9.32 8.59
CA ALA A 53 -4.69 -9.33 9.74
C ALA A 53 -4.24 -10.75 10.09
N ASP A 54 -5.14 -11.72 10.10
CA ASP A 54 -4.80 -13.12 10.36
C ASP A 54 -3.99 -13.71 9.21
N PHE A 55 -4.33 -13.36 7.97
CA PHE A 55 -3.57 -13.78 6.79
C PHE A 55 -2.13 -13.24 6.81
N SER A 56 -1.95 -12.00 7.26
CA SER A 56 -0.63 -11.41 7.50
C SER A 56 0.20 -12.19 8.51
N LYS A 57 -0.41 -12.53 9.65
CA LYS A 57 0.28 -13.32 10.70
C LYS A 57 0.76 -14.67 10.17
N LEU A 58 -0.03 -15.36 9.34
CA LEU A 58 0.40 -16.61 8.72
C LEU A 58 1.70 -16.42 7.95
N GLY A 59 1.81 -15.35 7.16
CA GLY A 59 3.02 -15.07 6.37
C GLY A 59 4.28 -14.85 7.21
N LEU A 60 4.16 -14.44 8.47
CA LEU A 60 5.32 -14.29 9.37
C LEU A 60 5.92 -15.63 9.81
N PHE A 61 5.15 -16.70 9.78
CA PHE A 61 5.57 -18.05 10.18
C PHE A 61 5.93 -18.96 9.00
N ALA A 62 6.03 -18.40 7.81
CA ALA A 62 6.44 -19.14 6.62
C ALA A 62 7.89 -19.64 6.76
N ASP A 63 8.08 -20.92 6.53
CA ASP A 63 9.41 -21.57 6.52
C ASP A 63 10.04 -21.56 5.12
N ARG A 64 9.20 -21.58 4.08
CA ARG A 64 9.63 -21.59 2.68
C ARG A 64 8.68 -20.74 1.83
N PRO A 65 8.80 -19.40 1.86
CA PRO A 65 7.97 -18.50 1.06
C PRO A 65 8.00 -18.89 -0.42
N VAL A 66 6.81 -18.92 -1.06
CA VAL A 66 6.71 -19.22 -2.48
C VAL A 66 7.24 -18.06 -3.30
N ASP A 67 8.13 -18.30 -4.25
CA ASP A 67 8.53 -17.25 -5.19
C ASP A 67 7.45 -17.04 -6.25
N LEU A 68 6.65 -16.01 -6.05
CA LEU A 68 5.60 -15.61 -6.98
C LEU A 68 6.07 -14.52 -7.97
N GLY A 69 7.30 -14.01 -7.78
CA GLY A 69 7.83 -12.90 -8.57
C GLY A 69 7.06 -11.60 -8.34
N SER A 70 7.16 -10.67 -9.29
CA SER A 70 6.45 -9.38 -9.29
C SER A 70 5.51 -9.26 -10.51
N ARG A 71 4.61 -10.22 -10.69
CA ARG A 71 3.71 -10.29 -11.85
C ARG A 71 2.42 -9.52 -11.61
N CYS A 72 1.71 -9.20 -12.69
CA CYS A 72 0.36 -8.65 -12.63
C CYS A 72 -0.59 -9.63 -11.94
N THR A 73 -1.59 -9.12 -11.20
CA THR A 73 -2.59 -9.89 -10.44
C THR A 73 -3.26 -10.99 -11.25
N VAL A 74 -3.54 -10.75 -12.53
CA VAL A 74 -4.18 -11.75 -13.42
C VAL A 74 -3.31 -13.01 -13.53
N PHE A 75 -2.00 -12.83 -13.70
CA PHE A 75 -1.06 -13.95 -13.79
C PHE A 75 -0.72 -14.55 -12.42
N MET A 76 -0.84 -13.74 -11.35
CA MET A 76 -0.58 -14.19 -9.98
C MET A 76 -1.57 -15.28 -9.55
N ASN A 77 -2.85 -15.18 -9.93
CA ASN A 77 -3.85 -16.20 -9.65
C ASN A 77 -3.42 -17.59 -10.15
N SER A 78 -2.84 -17.66 -11.35
CA SER A 78 -2.34 -18.92 -11.90
C SER A 78 -1.12 -19.45 -11.14
N SER A 79 -0.21 -18.54 -10.75
CA SER A 79 0.99 -18.92 -9.96
C SER A 79 0.62 -19.41 -8.56
N VAL A 80 -0.34 -18.76 -7.90
CA VAL A 80 -0.85 -19.18 -6.58
C VAL A 80 -1.56 -20.52 -6.67
N LYS A 81 -2.42 -20.74 -7.68
CA LYS A 81 -3.07 -22.03 -7.91
C LYS A 81 -2.07 -23.14 -8.18
N GLN A 82 -0.99 -22.86 -8.91
CA GLN A 82 0.06 -23.82 -9.13
C GLN A 82 0.81 -24.16 -7.84
N ALA A 83 1.17 -23.15 -7.04
CA ALA A 83 1.81 -23.35 -5.74
C ALA A 83 0.94 -24.23 -4.80
N GLN A 84 -0.38 -24.03 -4.80
CA GLN A 84 -1.31 -24.88 -4.05
C GLN A 84 -1.30 -26.34 -4.54
N LYS A 85 -1.29 -26.56 -5.86
CA LYS A 85 -1.19 -27.91 -6.43
C LYS A 85 0.13 -28.58 -6.10
N ASP A 86 1.20 -27.82 -5.99
CA ASP A 86 2.55 -28.29 -5.62
C ASP A 86 2.68 -28.51 -4.09
N GLY A 87 1.59 -28.31 -3.33
CA GLY A 87 1.55 -28.58 -1.89
C GLY A 87 2.09 -27.44 -1.00
N ALA A 88 2.23 -26.23 -1.52
CA ALA A 88 2.64 -25.10 -0.69
C ALA A 88 1.58 -24.79 0.37
N SER A 89 2.03 -24.52 1.61
CA SER A 89 1.15 -24.12 2.71
C SER A 89 0.62 -22.71 2.51
N ILE A 90 -0.48 -22.36 3.20
CA ILE A 90 -1.07 -21.02 3.15
C ILE A 90 -0.09 -19.98 3.69
N GLU A 91 0.68 -20.33 4.72
CA GLU A 91 1.74 -19.48 5.29
C GLU A 91 2.77 -19.10 4.23
N ASN A 92 3.25 -20.10 3.49
CA ASN A 92 4.26 -19.91 2.43
C ASN A 92 3.71 -19.08 1.26
N ILE A 93 2.44 -19.24 0.93
CA ILE A 93 1.78 -18.43 -0.09
C ILE A 93 1.55 -17.00 0.40
N SER A 94 1.11 -16.80 1.64
CA SER A 94 0.91 -15.47 2.24
C SER A 94 2.22 -14.66 2.26
N ALA A 95 3.32 -15.30 2.67
CA ALA A 95 4.65 -14.68 2.62
C ALA A 95 5.07 -14.36 1.18
N GLY A 96 4.88 -15.28 0.25
CA GLY A 96 5.19 -15.07 -1.16
C GLY A 96 4.43 -13.91 -1.78
N LEU A 97 3.15 -13.74 -1.43
CA LEU A 97 2.34 -12.60 -1.85
C LEU A 97 2.86 -11.29 -1.27
N SER A 98 3.25 -11.27 0.01
CA SER A 98 3.83 -10.10 0.68
C SER A 98 5.15 -9.68 0.01
N ILE A 99 6.03 -10.64 -0.28
CA ILE A 99 7.28 -10.42 -1.01
C ILE A 99 7.00 -9.89 -2.42
N SER A 100 5.98 -10.42 -3.10
CA SER A 100 5.60 -9.96 -4.45
C SER A 100 5.16 -8.50 -4.48
N VAL A 101 4.40 -8.04 -3.46
CA VAL A 101 4.02 -6.62 -3.30
C VAL A 101 5.26 -5.74 -3.18
N VAL A 102 6.20 -6.14 -2.33
CA VAL A 102 7.47 -5.42 -2.11
C VAL A 102 8.29 -5.35 -3.39
N LYS A 103 8.49 -6.48 -4.06
CA LYS A 103 9.23 -6.53 -5.33
C LYS A 103 8.58 -5.68 -6.42
N ASN A 104 7.25 -5.61 -6.44
CA ASN A 104 6.53 -4.74 -7.36
C ASN A 104 6.82 -3.26 -7.08
N ALA A 105 6.77 -2.84 -5.82
CA ALA A 105 7.07 -1.46 -5.44
C ALA A 105 8.51 -1.09 -5.79
N LEU A 106 9.49 -1.91 -5.39
CA LEU A 106 10.91 -1.62 -5.58
C LEU A 106 11.33 -1.65 -7.06
N TYR A 107 10.99 -2.74 -7.77
CA TYR A 107 11.57 -3.00 -9.08
C TYR A 107 10.71 -2.56 -10.26
N LYS A 108 9.41 -2.34 -10.07
CA LYS A 108 8.53 -1.89 -11.15
C LYS A 108 8.08 -0.45 -11.01
N VAL A 109 7.78 0.00 -9.79
CA VAL A 109 7.33 1.38 -9.56
C VAL A 109 8.55 2.29 -9.41
N ILE A 110 9.41 2.02 -8.44
CA ILE A 110 10.62 2.84 -8.19
C ILE A 110 11.68 2.57 -9.25
N ARG A 111 11.77 1.32 -9.74
CA ARG A 111 12.80 0.83 -10.67
C ARG A 111 14.20 0.96 -10.09
N ALA A 112 14.33 0.74 -8.79
CA ALA A 112 15.61 0.74 -8.11
C ALA A 112 16.49 -0.41 -8.61
N ALA A 113 17.72 -0.12 -8.99
CA ALA A 113 18.70 -1.15 -9.35
C ALA A 113 19.24 -1.85 -8.10
N ASN A 114 19.31 -1.15 -6.98
CA ASN A 114 19.73 -1.68 -5.69
C ASN A 114 19.12 -0.86 -4.54
N ALA A 115 19.22 -1.39 -3.31
CA ALA A 115 18.65 -0.75 -2.12
C ALA A 115 19.33 0.58 -1.75
N ASP A 116 20.57 0.82 -2.18
CA ASP A 116 21.31 2.04 -1.83
C ASP A 116 20.76 3.28 -2.54
N GLU A 117 20.05 3.10 -3.66
CA GLU A 117 19.36 4.19 -4.36
C GLU A 117 18.22 4.82 -3.54
N LEU A 118 17.71 4.09 -2.54
CA LEU A 118 16.68 4.57 -1.62
C LEU A 118 17.26 5.44 -0.48
N GLY A 119 18.59 5.51 -0.35
CA GLY A 119 19.23 6.19 0.76
C GLY A 119 19.22 5.37 2.06
N LYS A 120 19.51 6.02 3.18
CA LYS A 120 19.66 5.36 4.50
C LYS A 120 18.37 5.46 5.33
N ASN A 121 17.70 6.59 5.26
CA ASN A 121 16.56 6.94 6.11
C ASN A 121 15.26 6.78 5.31
N ILE A 122 14.71 5.58 5.33
CA ILE A 122 13.52 5.23 4.57
C ILE A 122 12.32 5.24 5.51
N VAL A 123 11.27 5.96 5.13
CA VAL A 123 9.97 5.94 5.80
C VAL A 123 8.98 5.17 4.93
N VAL A 124 8.26 4.25 5.55
CA VAL A 124 7.17 3.52 4.88
C VAL A 124 5.84 3.89 5.51
N GLN A 125 4.81 4.07 4.68
CA GLN A 125 3.48 4.46 5.11
C GLN A 125 2.39 3.89 4.19
N GLY A 126 1.14 4.18 4.49
CA GLY A 126 -0.02 3.58 3.83
C GLY A 126 -0.56 2.36 4.57
N GLY A 127 -1.83 2.04 4.35
CA GLY A 127 -2.52 0.96 5.06
C GLY A 127 -1.92 -0.42 4.84
N THR A 128 -1.21 -0.63 3.74
CA THR A 128 -0.57 -1.92 3.42
C THR A 128 0.59 -2.23 4.38
N PHE A 129 1.27 -1.24 4.93
CA PHE A 129 2.33 -1.44 5.92
C PHE A 129 1.84 -1.72 7.34
N LEU A 130 0.52 -1.70 7.59
CA LEU A 130 -0.08 -2.31 8.78
C LEU A 130 -0.05 -3.84 8.74
N ASN A 131 0.33 -4.41 7.60
CA ASN A 131 0.58 -5.82 7.41
C ASN A 131 2.05 -6.12 7.75
N ASP A 132 2.29 -6.75 8.90
CA ASP A 132 3.63 -7.05 9.41
C ASP A 132 4.44 -7.95 8.47
N ALA A 133 3.79 -8.85 7.71
CA ALA A 133 4.49 -9.67 6.73
C ALA A 133 5.03 -8.85 5.54
N VAL A 134 4.31 -7.80 5.13
CA VAL A 134 4.78 -6.86 4.10
C VAL A 134 5.95 -6.02 4.64
N LEU A 135 5.82 -5.49 5.87
CA LEU A 135 6.88 -4.71 6.49
C LEU A 135 8.17 -5.53 6.61
N ARG A 136 8.06 -6.75 7.14
CA ARG A 136 9.18 -7.69 7.26
C ARG A 136 9.79 -8.04 5.90
N ALA A 137 8.96 -8.35 4.91
CA ALA A 137 9.42 -8.65 3.56
C ALA A 137 10.17 -7.47 2.94
N PHE A 138 9.71 -6.25 3.20
CA PHE A 138 10.35 -5.03 2.73
C PHE A 138 11.75 -4.85 3.35
N GLU A 139 11.86 -4.96 4.68
CA GLU A 139 13.14 -4.84 5.39
C GLU A 139 14.14 -5.94 4.97
N GLN A 140 13.64 -7.15 4.74
CA GLN A 140 14.48 -8.25 4.23
C GLN A 140 14.99 -8.00 2.81
N GLU A 141 14.12 -7.49 1.92
CA GLU A 141 14.49 -7.25 0.51
C GLU A 141 15.51 -6.13 0.37
N ILE A 142 15.44 -5.09 1.20
CA ILE A 142 16.40 -3.97 1.18
C ILE A 142 17.60 -4.17 2.13
N GLY A 143 17.56 -5.21 2.98
CA GLY A 143 18.65 -5.55 3.92
C GLY A 143 18.84 -4.53 5.05
N ARG A 144 17.82 -3.76 5.40
CA ARG A 144 17.88 -2.75 6.48
C ARG A 144 16.50 -2.47 7.07
N ASN A 145 16.49 -1.95 8.31
CA ASN A 145 15.25 -1.51 8.95
C ASN A 145 14.74 -0.19 8.33
N VAL A 146 13.43 -0.01 8.39
CA VAL A 146 12.75 1.20 7.94
C VAL A 146 11.93 1.80 9.08
N VAL A 147 11.57 3.07 8.95
CA VAL A 147 10.67 3.75 9.88
C VAL A 147 9.22 3.57 9.40
N CYS A 148 8.43 2.81 10.14
CA CYS A 148 6.99 2.70 9.94
C CYS A 148 6.27 3.44 11.07
N PRO A 149 5.72 4.63 10.86
CA PRO A 149 5.00 5.38 11.90
C PRO A 149 3.76 4.62 12.40
N ASN A 150 3.41 4.74 13.69
CA ASN A 150 2.20 4.13 14.25
C ASN A 150 0.91 4.58 13.55
N ILE A 151 0.94 5.73 12.89
CA ILE A 151 -0.17 6.31 12.12
C ILE A 151 0.01 6.11 10.61
N SER A 152 0.83 5.12 10.20
CA SER A 152 1.20 4.88 8.79
C SER A 152 -0.02 4.85 7.85
N GLY A 153 -1.14 4.29 8.28
CA GLY A 153 -2.36 4.20 7.47
C GLY A 153 -3.10 5.52 7.25
N ILE A 154 -2.80 6.55 8.04
CA ILE A 154 -3.45 7.88 7.96
C ILE A 154 -2.47 9.04 7.75
N MET A 155 -1.21 8.75 7.41
CA MET A 155 -0.18 9.78 7.22
C MET A 155 -0.57 10.82 6.16
N GLY A 156 -1.21 10.40 5.08
CA GLY A 156 -1.71 11.33 4.06
C GLY A 156 -2.79 12.29 4.60
N ALA A 157 -3.73 11.77 5.39
CA ALA A 157 -4.75 12.60 6.04
C ALA A 157 -4.14 13.55 7.07
N TYR A 158 -3.16 13.07 7.84
CA TYR A 158 -2.43 13.91 8.80
C TYR A 158 -1.67 15.04 8.10
N GLY A 159 -0.96 14.75 7.02
CA GLY A 159 -0.28 15.76 6.21
C GLY A 159 -1.25 16.78 5.59
N ALA A 160 -2.40 16.32 5.09
CA ALA A 160 -3.45 17.21 4.57
C ALA A 160 -4.02 18.14 5.67
N ALA A 161 -4.19 17.62 6.90
CA ALA A 161 -4.64 18.43 8.03
C ALA A 161 -3.61 19.52 8.38
N LEU A 162 -2.32 19.18 8.46
CA LEU A 162 -1.25 20.16 8.71
C LEU A 162 -1.22 21.24 7.62
N TYR A 163 -1.27 20.83 6.36
CA TYR A 163 -1.30 21.75 5.23
C TYR A 163 -2.52 22.68 5.27
N SER A 164 -3.69 22.14 5.66
CA SER A 164 -4.90 22.93 5.80
C SER A 164 -4.82 23.93 6.95
N MET A 165 -4.16 23.57 8.06
CA MET A 165 -3.96 24.49 9.20
C MET A 165 -3.13 25.72 8.81
N GLU A 166 -2.08 25.55 8.00
CA GLU A 166 -1.24 26.65 7.52
C GLU A 166 -1.99 27.61 6.59
N ARG A 167 -3.05 27.14 5.93
CA ARG A 167 -3.80 27.87 4.91
C ARG A 167 -5.26 28.08 5.27
N ALA A 168 -5.61 27.82 6.54
CA ALA A 168 -6.97 27.95 7.00
C ALA A 168 -7.51 29.38 6.73
N PRO A 169 -8.66 29.54 6.03
CA PRO A 169 -9.28 30.82 5.86
C PRO A 169 -9.80 31.33 7.23
N GLU A 170 -9.91 32.65 7.40
CA GLU A 170 -10.44 33.26 8.62
C GLU A 170 -11.83 32.73 9.01
N LYS A 171 -12.62 32.31 8.00
CA LYS A 171 -13.95 31.72 8.19
C LYS A 171 -14.02 30.33 7.58
N SER A 172 -14.43 29.34 8.37
CA SER A 172 -14.72 28.01 7.90
C SER A 172 -15.99 27.98 7.03
N THR A 173 -15.95 27.23 5.93
CA THR A 173 -17.13 26.90 5.11
C THR A 173 -17.79 25.60 5.55
N LEU A 174 -17.28 24.93 6.60
CA LEU A 174 -17.90 23.74 7.15
C LEU A 174 -19.24 24.08 7.78
N ILE A 175 -20.24 23.26 7.45
CA ILE A 175 -21.54 23.34 8.10
C ILE A 175 -21.42 22.96 9.58
N SER A 176 -22.18 23.61 10.44
CA SER A 176 -22.19 23.28 11.87
C SER A 176 -22.79 21.90 12.14
N ALA A 177 -22.51 21.34 13.32
CA ALA A 177 -23.11 20.07 13.74
C ALA A 177 -24.66 20.15 13.82
N GLY A 178 -25.22 21.33 14.04
CA GLY A 178 -26.67 21.58 14.01
C GLY A 178 -27.23 21.50 12.59
N GLU A 179 -26.60 22.16 11.64
CA GLU A 179 -26.99 22.15 10.23
C GLU A 179 -26.83 20.76 9.62
N LEU A 180 -25.78 20.00 10.04
CA LEU A 180 -25.56 18.64 9.56
C LEU A 180 -26.72 17.69 9.92
N LYS A 181 -27.38 17.90 11.08
CA LYS A 181 -28.55 17.09 11.49
C LYS A 181 -29.78 17.27 10.61
N THR A 182 -29.89 18.44 9.99
CA THR A 182 -31.01 18.79 9.09
C THR A 182 -30.61 18.80 7.62
N PHE A 183 -29.37 18.42 7.31
CA PHE A 183 -28.88 18.39 5.95
C PHE A 183 -29.56 17.31 5.13
N GLU A 184 -30.31 17.73 4.12
CA GLU A 184 -30.96 16.83 3.16
C GLU A 184 -30.15 16.77 1.87
N HIS A 185 -29.84 15.56 1.44
CA HIS A 185 -29.17 15.30 0.18
C HIS A 185 -30.15 14.88 -0.90
N LYS A 186 -30.29 15.70 -1.94
CA LYS A 186 -31.14 15.36 -3.08
C LYS A 186 -30.32 14.60 -4.12
N VAL A 187 -30.67 13.34 -4.38
CA VAL A 187 -30.07 12.51 -5.41
C VAL A 187 -31.00 12.42 -6.61
N LYS A 188 -30.46 12.67 -7.81
CA LYS A 188 -31.15 12.43 -9.07
C LYS A 188 -30.41 11.34 -9.83
N ALA A 189 -31.06 10.21 -10.01
CA ALA A 189 -30.53 9.17 -10.89
C ALA A 189 -30.59 9.65 -12.35
N ILE A 190 -29.46 9.59 -13.05
CA ILE A 190 -29.37 9.93 -14.47
C ILE A 190 -28.83 8.71 -15.19
N THR A 191 -29.53 8.25 -16.21
CA THR A 191 -29.03 7.22 -17.12
C THR A 191 -28.23 7.89 -18.23
N CYS A 192 -26.98 7.48 -18.41
CA CYS A 192 -26.15 7.97 -19.50
C CYS A 192 -26.69 7.42 -20.83
N GLY A 193 -27.15 8.29 -21.72
CA GLY A 193 -27.63 7.90 -23.05
C GLY A 193 -26.55 7.62 -24.08
N LYS A 194 -25.27 7.56 -23.68
CA LYS A 194 -24.15 7.33 -24.61
C LYS A 194 -23.72 5.87 -24.72
N CYS A 195 -24.06 5.04 -23.73
CA CYS A 195 -23.72 3.61 -23.68
C CYS A 195 -25.04 2.86 -23.45
N SER A 196 -25.81 2.62 -24.45
CA SER A 196 -26.96 1.72 -24.40
C SER A 196 -26.59 0.32 -24.87
#